data_8359e7d2bc2751a0825d31c86f474c3a
#
_entry.id   8359e7d2bc2751a0825d31c86f474c3a
#
_cell.length_a   1.000
_cell.length_b   1.000
_cell.length_c   1.000
_cell.angle_alpha   90.00
_cell.angle_beta   90.00
_cell.angle_gamma   90.00
#
_symmetry.space_group_name_H-M   'P 1'
#
loop_
_entity.id
_entity.type
_entity.pdbx_description
1 polymer ?
#
loop_
_entity_poly.entity_id
_entity_poly.type
_entity_poly.pdbx_seq_one_letter_code
_entity_poly.pdbx_strand_id
1 'polypeptide(L)'
;MKKILALAMLCCASLSALAQAKFGEKPKLVVGVVVDQMRWDYLDRYYDQFGNDGFKRLINQGFSCDNCLINYLPTVTAIGHTSAYTGSTPALHGICGNNFYIDGKKTYCTADDSEQTIGSNSTKGKMSPRNLLATTIGDQLRMHTDFRSKVVGVSYKDRAAILPAGRSANAAYWIDTKNLCFITSTYYMNELPQYVKDYNKVMAKNKDVQALGDTIGNSPLCGTVTTDMAIAALKGEKLGQGEATDMLCVSYSQTDVIGHKWGTRGKMTDEAYLTLDRDLARLLKALDEQVGPGNYLLFLTADHGAAHNNQYMKYHKMNGGKWLSKDIREEAEAHVARELGATKPVIGDIMDYRFFLNHQSIAEQGLKAEKVKDCIINYLRTSPNAMFVADFEEISEASIPPLIRDRAIMGYHPRRSGDILLIPESGYYEFGPWSSPTGTTHGEWNPYDAHIPLLFYGWKVPQGATSREVHITDIAPTVCQLLHIQQPNACVGEAITEITK
;
A
#
# COMPACT_ATOMS: atom_id res chain seq x y z
N MET A 1 -43.31 47.64 -20.93
CA MET A 1 -43.62 46.51 -20.04
C MET A 1 -43.35 45.16 -20.70
N LYS A 2 -43.87 44.83 -21.90
CA LYS A 2 -43.65 43.50 -22.53
C LYS A 2 -42.17 43.14 -22.80
N LYS A 3 -41.30 44.13 -23.15
CA LYS A 3 -39.86 43.90 -23.39
C LYS A 3 -39.04 43.65 -22.10
N ILE A 4 -39.46 44.23 -20.98
CA ILE A 4 -38.81 44.02 -19.67
C ILE A 4 -39.18 42.68 -19.11
N LEU A 5 -40.42 42.19 -19.32
CA LEU A 5 -40.85 40.85 -18.91
C LEU A 5 -40.13 39.75 -19.69
N ALA A 6 -39.84 39.94 -20.99
CA ALA A 6 -39.11 38.99 -21.80
C ALA A 6 -37.64 38.90 -21.40
N LEU A 7 -37.00 40.01 -21.00
CA LEU A 7 -35.62 40.05 -20.54
C LEU A 7 -35.49 39.40 -19.16
N ALA A 8 -36.47 39.58 -18.25
CA ALA A 8 -36.50 38.92 -16.94
C ALA A 8 -36.72 37.41 -17.06
N MET A 9 -37.57 36.94 -17.99
CA MET A 9 -37.73 35.50 -18.24
C MET A 9 -36.48 34.87 -18.89
N LEU A 10 -35.75 35.59 -19.74
CA LEU A 10 -34.52 35.10 -20.32
C LEU A 10 -33.39 35.01 -19.27
N CYS A 11 -33.31 35.98 -18.33
CA CYS A 11 -32.38 35.92 -17.21
C CYS A 11 -32.72 34.80 -16.20
N CYS A 12 -33.98 34.56 -15.92
CA CYS A 12 -34.41 33.44 -15.05
C CYS A 12 -34.17 32.06 -15.71
N ALA A 13 -34.31 31.96 -17.04
CA ALA A 13 -34.01 30.74 -17.76
C ALA A 13 -32.50 30.45 -17.85
N SER A 14 -31.66 31.49 -17.92
CA SER A 14 -30.20 31.34 -17.89
C SER A 14 -29.65 31.05 -16.49
N LEU A 15 -30.28 31.59 -15.42
CA LEU A 15 -29.95 31.29 -14.03
C LEU A 15 -30.37 29.84 -13.61
N SER A 16 -31.50 29.35 -14.14
CA SER A 16 -31.92 27.97 -13.89
C SER A 16 -31.10 26.94 -14.67
N ALA A 17 -30.45 27.31 -15.78
CA ALA A 17 -29.52 26.43 -16.48
C ALA A 17 -28.15 26.27 -15.75
N LEU A 18 -27.80 27.25 -14.90
CA LEU A 18 -26.58 27.17 -14.07
C LEU A 18 -26.78 26.41 -12.74
N ALA A 19 -28.02 26.12 -12.35
CA ALA A 19 -28.34 25.49 -11.07
C ALA A 19 -28.70 24.01 -11.14
N GLN A 20 -28.71 23.41 -12.31
CA GLN A 20 -28.72 21.94 -12.45
C GLN A 20 -27.28 21.43 -12.46
N ALA A 21 -26.71 21.24 -11.28
CA ALA A 21 -25.66 20.24 -11.13
C ALA A 21 -26.23 18.93 -11.71
N LYS A 22 -25.80 18.56 -12.90
CA LYS A 22 -26.23 17.31 -13.50
C LYS A 22 -25.76 16.18 -12.59
N PHE A 23 -26.68 15.66 -11.76
CA PHE A 23 -26.53 14.34 -11.21
C PHE A 23 -26.24 13.42 -12.39
N GLY A 24 -25.01 12.94 -12.53
CA GLY A 24 -24.69 11.98 -13.61
C GLY A 24 -23.36 12.15 -14.32
N GLU A 25 -22.66 13.26 -14.24
CA GLU A 25 -21.29 13.30 -14.79
C GLU A 25 -20.35 12.58 -13.83
N LYS A 26 -19.82 11.44 -14.27
CA LYS A 26 -18.77 10.69 -13.59
C LYS A 26 -17.44 10.85 -14.32
N PRO A 27 -16.28 10.69 -13.66
CA PRO A 27 -15.02 10.66 -14.36
C PRO A 27 -15.01 9.45 -15.31
N LYS A 28 -14.27 9.54 -16.38
CA LYS A 28 -14.07 8.42 -17.30
C LYS A 28 -13.15 7.35 -16.71
N LEU A 29 -12.23 7.78 -15.83
CA LEU A 29 -11.22 6.92 -15.24
C LEU A 29 -10.92 7.37 -13.81
N VAL A 30 -10.74 6.40 -12.91
CA VAL A 30 -10.08 6.58 -11.61
C VAL A 30 -8.67 6.04 -11.69
N VAL A 31 -7.69 6.81 -11.24
CA VAL A 31 -6.28 6.40 -11.18
C VAL A 31 -5.81 6.45 -9.74
N GLY A 32 -5.44 5.29 -9.20
CA GLY A 32 -4.79 5.21 -7.89
C GLY A 32 -3.29 5.00 -8.06
N VAL A 33 -2.49 5.87 -7.50
CA VAL A 33 -1.03 5.78 -7.50
C VAL A 33 -0.54 5.57 -6.07
N VAL A 34 0.21 4.49 -5.84
CA VAL A 34 0.89 4.23 -4.56
C VAL A 34 2.39 4.28 -4.79
N VAL A 35 3.10 5.08 -4.00
CA VAL A 35 4.56 5.15 -3.99
C VAL A 35 5.05 4.43 -2.74
N ASP A 36 5.55 3.21 -2.93
CA ASP A 36 5.97 2.31 -1.85
C ASP A 36 7.09 2.93 -1.01
N GLN A 37 6.92 2.98 0.31
CA GLN A 37 7.87 3.55 1.28
C GLN A 37 8.07 5.07 1.14
N MET A 38 7.08 5.82 0.63
CA MET A 38 7.23 7.26 0.51
C MET A 38 6.86 7.99 1.79
N ARG A 39 7.83 8.61 2.43
CA ARG A 39 7.63 9.52 3.56
C ARG A 39 6.94 10.81 3.08
N TRP A 40 6.09 11.38 3.93
CA TRP A 40 5.44 12.67 3.63
C TRP A 40 6.46 13.80 3.36
N ASP A 41 7.55 13.86 4.17
CA ASP A 41 8.56 14.91 4.06
C ASP A 41 9.36 14.89 2.74
N TYR A 42 9.20 13.86 1.90
CA TYR A 42 9.83 13.84 0.59
C TYR A 42 9.18 14.79 -0.42
N LEU A 43 7.90 15.13 -0.26
CA LEU A 43 7.25 16.14 -1.07
C LEU A 43 7.92 17.51 -0.90
N ASP A 44 8.21 17.91 0.33
CA ASP A 44 8.91 19.15 0.64
C ASP A 44 10.40 19.07 0.27
N ARG A 45 11.07 17.99 0.68
CA ARG A 45 12.51 17.78 0.47
C ARG A 45 12.94 17.89 -0.98
N TYR A 46 12.15 17.37 -1.91
CA TYR A 46 12.48 17.35 -3.33
C TYR A 46 11.74 18.42 -4.14
N TYR A 47 10.90 19.24 -3.49
CA TYR A 47 10.01 20.18 -4.19
C TYR A 47 10.74 21.03 -5.23
N ASP A 48 11.85 21.70 -4.85
CA ASP A 48 12.58 22.57 -5.75
C ASP A 48 13.21 21.84 -6.95
N GLN A 49 13.48 20.55 -6.80
CA GLN A 49 14.12 19.71 -7.82
C GLN A 49 13.11 19.02 -8.75
N PHE A 50 11.84 18.95 -8.36
CA PHE A 50 10.79 18.39 -9.20
C PHE A 50 10.51 19.28 -10.43
N GLY A 51 10.18 18.63 -11.56
CA GLY A 51 9.62 19.30 -12.73
C GLY A 51 8.18 19.80 -12.50
N ASN A 52 7.67 20.57 -13.44
CA ASN A 52 6.32 21.16 -13.30
C ASN A 52 5.18 20.16 -13.57
N ASP A 53 5.44 19.07 -14.28
CA ASP A 53 4.40 18.20 -14.85
C ASP A 53 4.18 16.90 -14.06
N GLY A 54 5.03 16.60 -13.04
CA GLY A 54 4.96 15.46 -12.15
C GLY A 54 4.33 15.81 -10.79
N PHE A 55 5.10 15.64 -9.71
CA PHE A 55 4.62 15.92 -8.35
C PHE A 55 4.14 17.38 -8.17
N LYS A 56 4.88 18.36 -8.71
CA LYS A 56 4.45 19.77 -8.64
C LYS A 56 3.08 20.00 -9.26
N ARG A 57 2.76 19.31 -10.34
CA ARG A 57 1.42 19.41 -10.96
C ARG A 57 0.34 18.95 -10.00
N LEU A 58 0.55 17.80 -9.34
CA LEU A 58 -0.40 17.25 -8.37
C LEU A 58 -0.55 18.15 -7.14
N ILE A 59 0.56 18.67 -6.61
CA ILE A 59 0.57 19.55 -5.44
C ILE A 59 -0.10 20.90 -5.76
N ASN A 60 0.27 21.53 -6.87
CA ASN A 60 -0.12 22.90 -7.16
C ASN A 60 -1.49 23.03 -7.81
N GLN A 61 -2.00 21.98 -8.46
CA GLN A 61 -3.28 22.00 -9.18
C GLN A 61 -4.32 21.05 -8.58
N GLY A 62 -3.93 20.23 -7.61
CA GLY A 62 -4.77 19.29 -6.90
C GLY A 62 -5.09 19.73 -5.47
N PHE A 63 -5.43 18.77 -4.63
CA PHE A 63 -5.70 18.93 -3.20
C PHE A 63 -4.75 18.11 -2.38
N SER A 64 -4.02 18.73 -1.44
CA SER A 64 -3.09 18.09 -0.55
C SER A 64 -3.71 17.84 0.83
N CYS A 65 -3.59 16.61 1.33
CA CYS A 65 -3.88 16.29 2.73
C CYS A 65 -2.54 16.18 3.47
N ASP A 66 -2.12 17.28 4.10
CA ASP A 66 -0.77 17.42 4.66
C ASP A 66 -0.56 16.61 5.95
N ASN A 67 -1.62 16.07 6.53
CA ASN A 67 -1.58 15.25 7.74
C ASN A 67 -2.33 13.93 7.54
N CYS A 68 -1.88 13.15 6.56
CA CYS A 68 -2.42 11.81 6.32
C CYS A 68 -1.62 10.76 7.09
N LEU A 69 -2.31 10.02 7.97
CA LEU A 69 -1.70 9.03 8.84
C LEU A 69 -2.20 7.61 8.55
N ILE A 70 -1.35 6.62 8.83
CA ILE A 70 -1.75 5.23 8.95
C ILE A 70 -2.29 4.99 10.35
N ASN A 71 -3.49 4.45 10.44
CA ASN A 71 -4.25 4.28 11.69
C ASN A 71 -4.27 2.82 12.20
N TYR A 72 -3.29 2.00 11.82
CA TYR A 72 -3.15 0.60 12.25
C TYR A 72 -1.67 0.20 12.38
N LEU A 73 -1.42 -1.00 12.87
CA LEU A 73 -0.12 -1.71 12.91
C LEU A 73 -0.26 -3.12 12.29
N PRO A 74 0.85 -3.65 11.72
CA PRO A 74 2.10 -2.99 11.35
C PRO A 74 1.99 -2.19 10.03
N THR A 75 2.93 -1.26 9.81
CA THR A 75 2.98 -0.44 8.59
C THR A 75 3.83 -1.14 7.52
N VAL A 76 3.23 -2.07 6.79
CA VAL A 76 3.90 -2.88 5.77
C VAL A 76 3.15 -2.92 4.45
N THR A 77 3.87 -3.21 3.36
CA THR A 77 3.41 -3.06 1.96
C THR A 77 2.02 -3.64 1.70
N ALA A 78 1.79 -4.92 2.02
CA ALA A 78 0.52 -5.57 1.69
C ALA A 78 -0.67 -4.89 2.40
N ILE A 79 -0.47 -4.46 3.65
CA ILE A 79 -1.51 -3.81 4.44
C ILE A 79 -1.83 -2.42 3.86
N GLY A 80 -0.80 -1.59 3.63
CA GLY A 80 -0.99 -0.23 3.15
C GLY A 80 -1.71 -0.18 1.80
N HIS A 81 -1.25 -1.01 0.85
CA HIS A 81 -1.93 -1.15 -0.44
C HIS A 81 -3.38 -1.59 -0.28
N THR A 82 -3.66 -2.56 0.59
CA THR A 82 -5.03 -3.02 0.84
C THR A 82 -5.88 -1.93 1.47
N SER A 83 -5.38 -1.26 2.52
CA SER A 83 -6.14 -0.27 3.28
C SER A 83 -6.52 0.95 2.45
N ALA A 84 -5.62 1.44 1.58
CA ALA A 84 -5.89 2.55 0.68
C ALA A 84 -7.08 2.29 -0.26
N TYR A 85 -7.23 1.06 -0.73
CA TYR A 85 -8.26 0.72 -1.71
C TYR A 85 -9.53 0.07 -1.10
N THR A 86 -9.46 -0.38 0.14
CA THR A 86 -10.64 -0.93 0.85
C THR A 86 -11.28 0.06 1.83
N GLY A 87 -10.54 1.11 2.23
CA GLY A 87 -10.95 1.98 3.34
C GLY A 87 -11.00 1.24 4.69
N SER A 88 -10.29 0.11 4.80
CA SER A 88 -10.38 -0.82 5.91
C SER A 88 -9.03 -1.06 6.57
N THR A 89 -9.01 -1.84 7.64
CA THR A 89 -7.83 -2.16 8.43
C THR A 89 -7.57 -3.66 8.48
N PRO A 90 -6.37 -4.13 8.86
CA PRO A 90 -6.05 -5.55 8.98
C PRO A 90 -7.08 -6.37 9.75
N ALA A 91 -7.63 -5.80 10.81
CA ALA A 91 -8.67 -6.43 11.63
C ALA A 91 -9.87 -6.93 10.81
N LEU A 92 -10.20 -6.24 9.71
CA LEU A 92 -11.39 -6.52 8.92
C LEU A 92 -11.06 -7.05 7.52
N HIS A 93 -10.10 -6.42 6.79
CA HIS A 93 -9.75 -6.89 5.45
C HIS A 93 -8.87 -8.15 5.46
N GLY A 94 -8.35 -8.56 6.62
CA GLY A 94 -7.66 -9.83 6.84
C GLY A 94 -6.25 -9.95 6.24
N ILE A 95 -5.73 -8.91 5.60
CA ILE A 95 -4.32 -8.86 5.17
C ILE A 95 -3.52 -8.27 6.33
N CYS A 96 -2.91 -9.15 7.12
CA CYS A 96 -2.27 -8.77 8.38
C CYS A 96 -0.75 -8.56 8.26
N GLY A 97 -0.19 -8.69 7.08
CA GLY A 97 1.24 -8.55 6.80
C GLY A 97 1.54 -8.97 5.37
N ASN A 98 2.82 -8.94 4.99
CA ASN A 98 3.25 -9.59 3.76
C ASN A 98 3.13 -11.13 3.89
N ASN A 99 3.35 -11.64 5.11
CA ASN A 99 3.09 -13.01 5.51
C ASN A 99 2.29 -13.02 6.81
N PHE A 100 1.44 -14.01 6.97
CA PHE A 100 0.66 -14.27 8.18
C PHE A 100 0.26 -15.76 8.22
N TYR A 101 -0.43 -16.19 9.27
CA TYR A 101 -0.90 -17.56 9.37
C TYR A 101 -2.37 -17.66 8.99
N ILE A 102 -2.74 -18.72 8.25
CA ILE A 102 -4.12 -19.14 8.02
C ILE A 102 -4.20 -20.60 8.41
N ASP A 103 -5.06 -20.95 9.35
CA ASP A 103 -5.27 -22.32 9.84
C ASP A 103 -3.95 -23.03 10.21
N GLY A 104 -3.07 -22.30 10.92
CA GLY A 104 -1.76 -22.81 11.36
C GLY A 104 -0.68 -22.89 10.27
N LYS A 105 -0.97 -22.47 9.02
CA LYS A 105 -0.02 -22.46 7.91
C LYS A 105 0.46 -21.06 7.63
N LYS A 106 1.78 -20.83 7.62
CA LYS A 106 2.38 -19.57 7.13
C LYS A 106 2.03 -19.37 5.68
N THR A 107 1.40 -18.25 5.38
CA THR A 107 0.84 -17.92 4.07
C THR A 107 1.30 -16.54 3.64
N TYR A 108 1.81 -16.43 2.41
CA TYR A 108 2.06 -15.14 1.79
C TYR A 108 0.74 -14.48 1.35
N CYS A 109 0.61 -13.17 1.49
CA CYS A 109 -0.67 -12.45 1.38
C CYS A 109 -1.45 -12.68 0.07
N THR A 110 -0.76 -12.94 -1.03
CA THR A 110 -1.38 -13.23 -2.34
C THR A 110 -1.16 -14.66 -2.82
N ALA A 111 -0.49 -15.53 -2.04
CA ALA A 111 -0.24 -16.91 -2.46
C ALA A 111 -1.52 -17.69 -2.75
N ASP A 112 -1.52 -18.38 -3.89
CA ASP A 112 -2.61 -19.22 -4.33
C ASP A 112 -2.08 -20.38 -5.19
N ASP A 113 -1.95 -21.54 -4.57
CA ASP A 113 -1.43 -22.75 -5.25
C ASP A 113 -2.40 -23.32 -6.31
N SER A 114 -3.67 -22.88 -6.31
CA SER A 114 -4.65 -23.29 -7.34
C SER A 114 -4.44 -22.59 -8.67
N GLU A 115 -3.64 -21.50 -8.69
CA GLU A 115 -3.39 -20.70 -9.90
C GLU A 115 -2.06 -21.07 -10.57
N GLN A 116 -1.91 -20.69 -11.82
CA GLN A 116 -0.71 -20.88 -12.60
C GLN A 116 -0.19 -19.54 -13.14
N THR A 117 1.10 -19.51 -13.48
CA THR A 117 1.72 -18.34 -14.09
C THR A 117 1.31 -18.22 -15.56
N ILE A 118 0.91 -17.04 -15.95
CA ILE A 118 0.67 -16.64 -17.35
C ILE A 118 1.72 -15.61 -17.77
N GLY A 119 2.50 -15.94 -18.80
CA GLY A 119 3.53 -15.05 -19.36
C GLY A 119 4.97 -15.47 -19.12
N SER A 120 5.22 -16.44 -18.24
CA SER A 120 6.53 -17.05 -18.06
C SER A 120 6.41 -18.52 -17.62
N ASN A 121 7.56 -19.20 -17.52
CA ASN A 121 7.65 -20.59 -17.01
C ASN A 121 7.95 -20.67 -15.50
N SER A 122 7.89 -19.57 -14.78
CA SER A 122 8.14 -19.53 -13.34
C SER A 122 6.89 -19.88 -12.53
N THR A 123 7.05 -20.01 -11.21
CA THR A 123 5.94 -20.16 -10.25
C THR A 123 5.45 -18.83 -9.68
N LYS A 124 5.98 -17.70 -10.17
CA LYS A 124 5.71 -16.36 -9.64
C LYS A 124 4.27 -15.85 -9.90
N GLY A 125 3.51 -16.54 -10.74
CA GLY A 125 2.11 -16.25 -11.02
C GLY A 125 1.13 -17.09 -10.20
N LYS A 126 1.56 -17.94 -9.25
CA LYS A 126 0.68 -18.64 -8.31
C LYS A 126 0.15 -17.68 -7.25
N MET A 127 -0.58 -16.65 -7.70
CA MET A 127 -1.02 -15.52 -6.88
C MET A 127 -2.46 -15.14 -7.24
N SER A 128 -3.22 -14.71 -6.23
CA SER A 128 -4.57 -14.18 -6.38
C SER A 128 -4.96 -13.28 -5.20
N PRO A 129 -6.08 -12.54 -5.27
CA PRO A 129 -6.59 -11.76 -4.15
C PRO A 129 -7.46 -12.60 -3.17
N ARG A 130 -7.47 -13.93 -3.22
CA ARG A 130 -8.41 -14.75 -2.42
C ARG A 130 -8.26 -14.60 -0.92
N ASN A 131 -7.06 -14.24 -0.43
CA ASN A 131 -6.82 -14.00 0.99
C ASN A 131 -7.39 -12.68 1.52
N LEU A 132 -7.77 -11.76 0.61
CA LEU A 132 -8.45 -10.51 0.93
C LEU A 132 -9.91 -10.79 1.32
N LEU A 133 -10.34 -10.35 2.50
CA LEU A 133 -11.69 -10.56 3.04
C LEU A 133 -12.65 -9.40 2.74
N ALA A 134 -12.15 -8.30 2.20
CA ALA A 134 -12.90 -7.10 1.86
C ALA A 134 -13.03 -6.91 0.35
N THR A 135 -13.99 -6.09 -0.06
CA THR A 135 -14.04 -5.52 -1.42
C THR A 135 -13.19 -4.26 -1.52
N THR A 136 -12.78 -3.90 -2.72
CA THR A 136 -12.03 -2.66 -3.01
C THR A 136 -12.92 -1.62 -3.70
N ILE A 137 -12.39 -0.39 -3.90
CA ILE A 137 -13.01 0.63 -4.77
C ILE A 137 -13.34 0.02 -6.15
N GLY A 138 -12.37 -0.73 -6.72
CA GLY A 138 -12.53 -1.39 -8.03
C GLY A 138 -13.64 -2.42 -8.04
N ASP A 139 -13.78 -3.23 -6.98
CA ASP A 139 -14.87 -4.18 -6.84
C ASP A 139 -16.23 -3.48 -6.78
N GLN A 140 -16.34 -2.40 -5.98
CA GLN A 140 -17.58 -1.62 -5.86
C GLN A 140 -17.95 -0.94 -7.18
N LEU A 141 -16.94 -0.40 -7.88
CA LEU A 141 -17.13 0.23 -9.19
C LEU A 141 -17.67 -0.78 -10.21
N ARG A 142 -17.10 -1.98 -10.24
CA ARG A 142 -17.55 -3.06 -11.12
C ARG A 142 -18.97 -3.50 -10.81
N MET A 143 -19.29 -3.74 -9.53
CA MET A 143 -20.66 -4.10 -9.12
C MET A 143 -21.67 -2.99 -9.47
N HIS A 144 -21.32 -1.72 -9.23
CA HIS A 144 -22.18 -0.58 -9.57
C HIS A 144 -22.49 -0.47 -11.07
N THR A 145 -21.60 -0.92 -11.91
CA THR A 145 -21.72 -0.83 -13.37
C THR A 145 -22.12 -2.14 -14.05
N ASP A 146 -22.63 -3.11 -13.30
CA ASP A 146 -22.92 -4.46 -13.79
C ASP A 146 -21.72 -5.08 -14.52
N PHE A 147 -20.53 -4.94 -13.93
CA PHE A 147 -19.23 -5.43 -14.41
C PHE A 147 -18.77 -4.85 -15.76
N ARG A 148 -19.33 -3.73 -16.21
CA ARG A 148 -18.89 -3.04 -17.43
C ARG A 148 -17.59 -2.25 -17.23
N SER A 149 -17.32 -1.77 -16.03
CA SER A 149 -16.06 -1.11 -15.68
C SER A 149 -14.88 -2.08 -15.79
N LYS A 150 -13.77 -1.59 -16.28
CA LYS A 150 -12.50 -2.30 -16.29
C LYS A 150 -11.63 -1.84 -15.12
N VAL A 151 -11.00 -2.79 -14.44
CA VAL A 151 -10.06 -2.53 -13.33
C VAL A 151 -8.77 -3.27 -13.62
N VAL A 152 -7.66 -2.52 -13.66
CA VAL A 152 -6.32 -3.06 -13.99
C VAL A 152 -5.31 -2.60 -12.95
N GLY A 153 -4.54 -3.54 -12.39
CA GLY A 153 -3.42 -3.29 -11.49
C GLY A 153 -2.06 -3.48 -12.17
N VAL A 154 -1.10 -2.61 -11.92
CA VAL A 154 0.27 -2.69 -12.46
C VAL A 154 1.27 -2.34 -11.38
N SER A 155 2.24 -3.21 -11.14
CA SER A 155 3.35 -2.96 -10.22
C SER A 155 4.55 -3.86 -10.51
N TYR A 156 5.66 -3.59 -9.85
CA TYR A 156 6.79 -4.51 -9.74
C TYR A 156 6.46 -5.70 -8.81
N LYS A 157 5.87 -5.42 -7.63
CA LYS A 157 5.48 -6.44 -6.64
C LYS A 157 4.07 -6.96 -6.96
N ASP A 158 3.88 -8.28 -6.89
CA ASP A 158 2.58 -8.96 -7.07
C ASP A 158 1.49 -8.39 -6.16
N ARG A 159 1.74 -8.32 -4.84
CA ARG A 159 0.80 -7.81 -3.84
C ARG A 159 0.37 -6.37 -4.09
N ALA A 160 1.28 -5.56 -4.62
CA ALA A 160 1.03 -4.16 -4.94
C ALA A 160 0.25 -3.93 -6.24
N ALA A 161 0.16 -4.94 -7.11
CA ALA A 161 -0.73 -4.96 -8.27
C ALA A 161 -2.09 -5.59 -7.94
N ILE A 162 -2.08 -6.72 -7.22
CA ILE A 162 -3.24 -7.59 -6.97
C ILE A 162 -4.20 -6.99 -5.94
N LEU A 163 -3.68 -6.58 -4.76
CA LEU A 163 -4.53 -6.14 -3.65
C LEU A 163 -5.28 -4.83 -3.95
N PRO A 164 -4.66 -3.80 -4.58
CA PRO A 164 -5.37 -2.62 -5.05
C PRO A 164 -6.46 -2.90 -6.08
N ALA A 165 -6.18 -3.78 -7.04
CA ALA A 165 -7.12 -4.12 -8.09
C ALA A 165 -8.36 -4.85 -7.56
N GLY A 166 -8.21 -5.64 -6.48
CA GLY A 166 -9.31 -6.32 -5.83
C GLY A 166 -9.68 -7.66 -6.44
N ARG A 167 -10.78 -8.23 -5.95
CA ARG A 167 -11.20 -9.61 -6.28
C ARG A 167 -11.82 -9.74 -7.66
N SER A 168 -12.47 -8.71 -8.17
CA SER A 168 -13.18 -8.75 -9.44
C SER A 168 -12.42 -8.08 -10.59
N ALA A 169 -11.15 -7.70 -10.39
CA ALA A 169 -10.35 -7.01 -11.40
C ALA A 169 -10.27 -7.79 -12.74
N ASN A 170 -10.16 -7.05 -13.84
CA ASN A 170 -9.95 -7.63 -15.16
C ASN A 170 -8.52 -8.16 -15.32
N ALA A 171 -7.55 -7.48 -14.70
CA ALA A 171 -6.15 -7.86 -14.76
C ALA A 171 -5.36 -7.28 -13.59
N ALA A 172 -4.30 -7.98 -13.20
CA ALA A 172 -3.19 -7.46 -12.43
C ALA A 172 -1.90 -7.97 -13.05
N TYR A 173 -0.92 -7.08 -13.26
CA TYR A 173 0.36 -7.39 -13.86
C TYR A 173 1.50 -7.03 -12.92
N TRP A 174 2.47 -7.94 -12.77
CA TRP A 174 3.66 -7.73 -11.96
C TRP A 174 4.89 -8.34 -12.64
N ILE A 175 6.08 -7.98 -12.16
CA ILE A 175 7.32 -8.41 -12.80
C ILE A 175 7.78 -9.77 -12.25
N ASP A 176 7.98 -10.71 -13.15
CA ASP A 176 8.82 -11.88 -12.90
C ASP A 176 10.29 -11.46 -13.05
N THR A 177 10.95 -11.23 -11.93
CA THR A 177 12.33 -10.73 -11.89
C THR A 177 13.34 -11.71 -12.48
N LYS A 178 13.05 -13.01 -12.46
CA LYS A 178 13.93 -14.04 -13.03
C LYS A 178 13.90 -14.02 -14.56
N ASN A 179 12.72 -13.79 -15.14
CA ASN A 179 12.55 -13.76 -16.60
C ASN A 179 12.47 -12.34 -17.16
N LEU A 180 12.51 -11.31 -16.33
CA LEU A 180 12.43 -9.88 -16.69
C LEU A 180 11.26 -9.58 -17.63
N CYS A 181 10.07 -9.99 -17.24
CA CYS A 181 8.85 -9.74 -18.00
C CYS A 181 7.66 -9.51 -17.07
N PHE A 182 6.64 -8.82 -17.55
CA PHE A 182 5.36 -8.73 -16.86
C PHE A 182 4.58 -10.03 -17.05
N ILE A 183 4.05 -10.53 -15.95
CA ILE A 183 3.25 -11.75 -15.86
C ILE A 183 1.92 -11.46 -15.18
N THR A 184 1.04 -12.43 -15.21
CA THR A 184 -0.19 -12.49 -14.41
C THR A 184 -0.46 -13.94 -13.96
N SER A 185 -1.64 -14.22 -13.45
CA SER A 185 -2.07 -15.56 -13.06
C SER A 185 -3.32 -16.01 -13.83
N THR A 186 -3.58 -17.32 -13.79
CA THR A 186 -4.82 -17.91 -14.32
C THR A 186 -6.07 -17.40 -13.62
N TYR A 187 -5.94 -16.74 -12.43
CA TYR A 187 -7.04 -16.05 -11.77
C TYR A 187 -7.69 -14.98 -12.67
N TYR A 188 -6.87 -14.28 -13.46
CA TYR A 188 -7.33 -13.17 -14.31
C TYR A 188 -7.58 -13.60 -15.74
N MET A 189 -6.71 -14.42 -16.32
CA MET A 189 -6.78 -14.78 -17.74
C MET A 189 -5.97 -16.04 -18.06
N ASN A 190 -6.25 -16.64 -19.23
CA ASN A 190 -5.51 -17.82 -19.70
C ASN A 190 -4.35 -17.48 -20.64
N GLU A 191 -4.26 -16.25 -21.12
CA GLU A 191 -3.23 -15.78 -22.05
C GLU A 191 -3.00 -14.28 -21.88
N LEU A 192 -1.74 -13.84 -21.98
CA LEU A 192 -1.43 -12.41 -21.95
C LEU A 192 -2.02 -11.67 -23.16
N PRO A 193 -2.61 -10.48 -22.97
CA PRO A 193 -3.03 -9.62 -24.08
C PRO A 193 -1.84 -9.21 -24.95
N GLN A 194 -2.12 -8.86 -26.20
CA GLN A 194 -1.07 -8.53 -27.16
C GLN A 194 -0.18 -7.37 -26.71
N TYR A 195 -0.75 -6.33 -26.12
CA TYR A 195 0.02 -5.18 -25.63
C TYR A 195 1.02 -5.55 -24.54
N VAL A 196 0.72 -6.53 -23.66
CA VAL A 196 1.65 -7.05 -22.64
C VAL A 196 2.77 -7.85 -23.31
N LYS A 197 2.42 -8.73 -24.25
CA LYS A 197 3.40 -9.51 -25.02
C LYS A 197 4.35 -8.60 -25.78
N ASP A 198 3.86 -7.51 -26.37
CA ASP A 198 4.68 -6.56 -27.11
C ASP A 198 5.57 -5.75 -26.19
N TYR A 199 5.05 -5.31 -25.02
CA TYR A 199 5.89 -4.64 -24.05
C TYR A 199 6.98 -5.56 -23.47
N ASN A 200 6.67 -6.82 -23.20
CA ASN A 200 7.67 -7.81 -22.77
C ASN A 200 8.80 -7.99 -23.80
N LYS A 201 8.48 -7.91 -25.11
CA LYS A 201 9.53 -7.90 -26.16
C LYS A 201 10.41 -6.64 -26.11
N VAL A 202 9.84 -5.48 -25.73
CA VAL A 202 10.60 -4.24 -25.52
C VAL A 202 11.54 -4.40 -24.34
N MET A 203 11.05 -4.90 -23.20
CA MET A 203 11.87 -5.17 -22.01
C MET A 203 13.01 -6.15 -22.31
N ALA A 204 12.74 -7.21 -23.05
CA ALA A 204 13.76 -8.21 -23.42
C ALA A 204 14.89 -7.65 -24.32
N LYS A 205 14.63 -6.57 -25.05
CA LYS A 205 15.61 -5.88 -25.89
C LYS A 205 16.30 -4.71 -25.22
N ASN A 206 15.80 -4.27 -24.07
CA ASN A 206 16.35 -3.15 -23.31
C ASN A 206 17.63 -3.61 -22.58
N LYS A 207 18.80 -3.15 -23.06
CA LYS A 207 20.10 -3.53 -22.52
C LYS A 207 20.28 -3.15 -21.04
N ASP A 208 19.73 -2.01 -20.63
CA ASP A 208 19.85 -1.54 -19.24
C ASP A 208 19.00 -2.41 -18.31
N VAL A 209 17.79 -2.78 -18.73
CA VAL A 209 16.95 -3.74 -18.01
C VAL A 209 17.64 -5.10 -17.89
N GLN A 210 18.19 -5.62 -18.99
CA GLN A 210 18.89 -6.91 -19.00
C GLN A 210 20.15 -6.90 -18.14
N ALA A 211 20.90 -5.79 -18.11
CA ALA A 211 22.08 -5.63 -17.26
C ALA A 211 21.79 -5.64 -15.76
N LEU A 212 20.60 -5.18 -15.35
CA LEU A 212 20.16 -5.19 -13.95
C LEU A 212 19.71 -6.58 -13.49
N GLY A 213 19.19 -7.39 -14.39
CA GLY A 213 18.71 -8.74 -14.09
C GLY A 213 17.65 -8.75 -13.01
N ASP A 214 17.71 -9.73 -12.10
CA ASP A 214 16.80 -9.90 -10.97
C ASP A 214 16.89 -8.75 -9.95
N THR A 215 17.93 -7.91 -10.03
CA THR A 215 18.12 -6.74 -9.16
C THR A 215 17.46 -5.46 -9.68
N ILE A 216 16.64 -5.53 -10.73
CA ILE A 216 15.96 -4.37 -11.33
C ILE A 216 15.22 -3.50 -10.31
N GLY A 217 14.64 -4.11 -9.27
CA GLY A 217 14.00 -3.39 -8.16
C GLY A 217 14.90 -2.42 -7.41
N ASN A 218 16.23 -2.63 -7.46
CA ASN A 218 17.22 -1.74 -6.85
C ASN A 218 17.56 -0.51 -7.73
N SER A 219 16.84 -0.29 -8.81
CA SER A 219 17.12 0.79 -9.75
C SER A 219 15.87 1.65 -10.01
N PRO A 220 16.03 2.97 -10.18
CA PRO A 220 14.96 3.85 -10.63
C PRO A 220 14.31 3.39 -11.94
N LEU A 221 15.03 2.69 -12.80
CA LEU A 221 14.53 2.12 -14.06
C LEU A 221 13.34 1.16 -13.84
N CYS A 222 13.24 0.51 -12.68
CA CYS A 222 12.07 -0.31 -12.35
C CYS A 222 10.77 0.53 -12.30
N GLY A 223 10.83 1.78 -11.83
CA GLY A 223 9.71 2.71 -11.90
C GLY A 223 9.35 3.07 -13.34
N THR A 224 10.35 3.32 -14.16
CA THR A 224 10.17 3.63 -15.59
C THR A 224 9.48 2.49 -16.34
N VAL A 225 9.90 1.24 -16.14
CA VAL A 225 9.24 0.09 -16.79
C VAL A 225 7.83 -0.16 -16.23
N THR A 226 7.57 0.18 -14.96
CA THR A 226 6.23 0.14 -14.38
C THR A 226 5.32 1.19 -15.04
N THR A 227 5.82 2.40 -15.24
CA THR A 227 5.11 3.48 -15.94
C THR A 227 4.80 3.10 -17.39
N ASP A 228 5.77 2.55 -18.10
CA ASP A 228 5.60 2.09 -19.48
C ASP A 228 4.50 1.02 -19.59
N MET A 229 4.50 0.06 -18.66
CA MET A 229 3.47 -0.97 -18.61
C MET A 229 2.09 -0.39 -18.24
N ALA A 230 2.03 0.56 -17.31
CA ALA A 230 0.79 1.25 -16.96
C ALA A 230 0.21 2.02 -18.17
N ILE A 231 1.06 2.70 -18.95
CA ILE A 231 0.66 3.37 -20.19
C ILE A 231 0.23 2.35 -21.26
N ALA A 232 0.93 1.22 -21.36
CA ALA A 232 0.56 0.14 -22.28
C ALA A 232 -0.82 -0.45 -21.92
N ALA A 233 -1.10 -0.66 -20.63
CA ALA A 233 -2.39 -1.13 -20.13
C ALA A 233 -3.49 -0.08 -20.35
N LEU A 234 -3.23 1.20 -20.05
CA LEU A 234 -4.15 2.31 -20.32
C LEU A 234 -4.62 2.31 -21.77
N LYS A 235 -3.68 2.18 -22.72
CA LYS A 235 -3.96 2.19 -24.17
C LYS A 235 -4.55 0.86 -24.64
N GLY A 236 -3.98 -0.25 -24.23
CA GLY A 236 -4.36 -1.59 -24.69
C GLY A 236 -5.76 -2.00 -24.24
N GLU A 237 -6.14 -1.66 -23.01
CA GLU A 237 -7.49 -1.86 -22.48
C GLU A 237 -8.46 -0.76 -22.87
N LYS A 238 -7.99 0.34 -23.49
CA LYS A 238 -8.79 1.53 -23.81
C LYS A 238 -9.48 2.10 -22.57
N LEU A 239 -8.75 2.17 -21.43
CA LEU A 239 -9.32 2.64 -20.17
C LEU A 239 -9.79 4.09 -20.30
N GLY A 240 -10.96 4.37 -19.74
CA GLY A 240 -11.59 5.69 -19.79
C GLY A 240 -12.20 6.08 -21.14
N GLN A 241 -12.27 5.15 -22.12
CA GLN A 241 -12.88 5.41 -23.44
C GLN A 241 -14.30 4.82 -23.58
N GLY A 242 -14.74 4.03 -22.58
CA GLY A 242 -16.08 3.47 -22.53
C GLY A 242 -17.12 4.43 -21.93
N GLU A 243 -18.34 3.91 -21.76
CA GLU A 243 -19.45 4.62 -21.08
C GLU A 243 -19.29 4.55 -19.55
N ALA A 244 -18.81 3.42 -19.04
CA ALA A 244 -18.56 3.20 -17.62
C ALA A 244 -17.21 3.80 -17.20
N THR A 245 -17.14 4.28 -15.95
CA THR A 245 -15.88 4.66 -15.34
C THR A 245 -14.99 3.44 -15.17
N ASP A 246 -13.74 3.49 -15.63
CA ASP A 246 -12.75 2.45 -15.43
C ASP A 246 -11.79 2.80 -14.26
N MET A 247 -10.91 1.86 -13.87
CA MET A 247 -9.91 2.10 -12.83
C MET A 247 -8.55 1.54 -13.20
N LEU A 248 -7.50 2.33 -13.00
CA LEU A 248 -6.09 1.95 -13.13
C LEU A 248 -5.38 2.11 -11.78
N CYS A 249 -4.83 1.02 -11.25
CA CYS A 249 -4.05 1.00 -10.03
C CYS A 249 -2.58 0.84 -10.39
N VAL A 250 -1.75 1.82 -10.06
CA VAL A 250 -0.30 1.80 -10.34
C VAL A 250 0.45 1.89 -9.01
N SER A 251 1.40 0.98 -8.79
CA SER A 251 2.27 1.05 -7.61
C SER A 251 3.73 1.05 -8.00
N TYR A 252 4.46 2.03 -7.50
CA TYR A 252 5.89 2.22 -7.68
C TYR A 252 6.65 1.57 -6.51
N SER A 253 6.99 0.30 -6.65
CA SER A 253 7.59 -0.51 -5.59
C SER A 253 9.11 -0.38 -5.46
N GLN A 254 9.80 0.18 -6.46
CA GLN A 254 11.26 0.33 -6.45
C GLN A 254 11.75 1.29 -5.36
N THR A 255 10.95 2.26 -4.98
CA THR A 255 11.28 3.24 -3.94
C THR A 255 11.53 2.56 -2.59
N ASP A 256 10.75 1.54 -2.25
CA ASP A 256 10.93 0.71 -1.07
C ASP A 256 12.21 -0.15 -1.16
N VAL A 257 12.40 -0.85 -2.27
CA VAL A 257 13.59 -1.69 -2.49
C VAL A 257 14.87 -0.86 -2.41
N ILE A 258 14.84 0.34 -2.98
CA ILE A 258 15.94 1.32 -2.91
C ILE A 258 16.13 1.81 -1.47
N GLY A 259 15.06 2.15 -0.75
CA GLY A 259 15.11 2.57 0.64
C GLY A 259 15.70 1.49 1.56
N HIS A 260 15.30 0.24 1.41
CA HIS A 260 15.87 -0.89 2.13
C HIS A 260 17.37 -1.05 1.92
N LYS A 261 17.90 -0.63 0.78
CA LYS A 261 19.32 -0.77 0.45
C LYS A 261 20.15 0.47 0.75
N TRP A 262 19.64 1.67 0.49
CA TRP A 262 20.40 2.92 0.59
C TRP A 262 19.87 3.89 1.64
N GLY A 263 18.76 3.56 2.29
CA GLY A 263 18.15 4.39 3.34
C GLY A 263 17.44 5.62 2.81
N THR A 264 16.96 6.44 3.73
CA THR A 264 16.14 7.63 3.42
C THR A 264 16.94 8.84 2.94
N ARG A 265 18.25 8.80 3.01
CA ARG A 265 19.18 9.92 2.70
C ARG A 265 20.27 9.53 1.70
N GLY A 266 20.09 8.41 1.02
CA GLY A 266 21.05 7.93 0.03
C GLY A 266 20.88 8.62 -1.33
N LYS A 267 21.99 8.82 -2.06
CA LYS A 267 21.96 9.39 -3.41
C LYS A 267 21.03 8.60 -4.36
N MET A 268 21.00 7.27 -4.23
CA MET A 268 20.11 6.44 -5.05
C MET A 268 18.63 6.70 -4.72
N THR A 269 18.31 7.03 -3.47
CA THR A 269 16.96 7.42 -3.05
C THR A 269 16.58 8.76 -3.69
N ASP A 270 17.49 9.74 -3.69
CA ASP A 270 17.27 11.03 -4.36
C ASP A 270 17.00 10.81 -5.86
N GLU A 271 17.82 9.99 -6.53
CA GLU A 271 17.66 9.66 -7.95
C GLU A 271 16.34 8.94 -8.23
N ALA A 272 15.91 8.05 -7.34
CA ALA A 272 14.64 7.33 -7.47
C ALA A 272 13.44 8.29 -7.49
N TYR A 273 13.39 9.27 -6.59
CA TYR A 273 12.28 10.22 -6.52
C TYR A 273 12.31 11.24 -7.66
N LEU A 274 13.49 11.69 -8.10
CA LEU A 274 13.61 12.58 -9.27
C LEU A 274 13.29 11.85 -10.60
N THR A 275 13.57 10.56 -10.68
CA THR A 275 13.14 9.74 -11.83
C THR A 275 11.64 9.50 -11.79
N LEU A 276 11.09 9.18 -10.62
CA LEU A 276 9.66 9.00 -10.43
C LEU A 276 8.86 10.26 -10.81
N ASP A 277 9.37 11.45 -10.50
CA ASP A 277 8.72 12.71 -10.91
C ASP A 277 8.57 12.79 -12.44
N ARG A 278 9.62 12.43 -13.19
CA ARG A 278 9.57 12.35 -14.65
C ARG A 278 8.61 11.27 -15.16
N ASP A 279 8.58 10.14 -14.48
CA ASP A 279 7.67 9.04 -14.82
C ASP A 279 6.21 9.39 -14.53
N LEU A 280 5.91 10.10 -13.44
CA LEU A 280 4.58 10.65 -13.16
C LEU A 280 4.16 11.67 -14.23
N ALA A 281 5.07 12.55 -14.66
CA ALA A 281 4.77 13.50 -15.74
C ALA A 281 4.41 12.76 -17.05
N ARG A 282 5.09 11.64 -17.36
CA ARG A 282 4.76 10.80 -18.53
C ARG A 282 3.40 10.12 -18.40
N LEU A 283 3.10 9.59 -17.21
CA LEU A 283 1.80 8.96 -16.93
C LEU A 283 0.67 9.99 -17.05
N LEU A 284 0.81 11.17 -16.42
CA LEU A 284 -0.18 12.24 -16.48
C LEU A 284 -0.39 12.73 -17.92
N LYS A 285 0.67 12.87 -18.70
CA LYS A 285 0.57 13.21 -20.12
C LYS A 285 -0.21 12.15 -20.91
N ALA A 286 0.03 10.87 -20.68
CA ALA A 286 -0.70 9.80 -21.34
C ALA A 286 -2.19 9.77 -20.95
N LEU A 287 -2.51 10.09 -19.69
CA LEU A 287 -3.89 10.25 -19.21
C LEU A 287 -4.57 11.44 -19.88
N ASP A 288 -3.90 12.58 -19.99
CA ASP A 288 -4.43 13.77 -20.69
C ASP A 288 -4.70 13.48 -22.18
N GLU A 289 -3.79 12.77 -22.84
CA GLU A 289 -3.93 12.41 -24.26
C GLU A 289 -5.06 11.44 -24.52
N GLN A 290 -5.28 10.47 -23.64
CA GLN A 290 -6.27 9.41 -23.87
C GLN A 290 -7.65 9.71 -23.32
N VAL A 291 -7.71 10.27 -22.11
CA VAL A 291 -8.96 10.49 -21.35
C VAL A 291 -9.41 11.94 -21.41
N GLY A 292 -8.46 12.84 -21.53
CA GLY A 292 -8.62 14.29 -21.49
C GLY A 292 -8.44 14.89 -20.10
N PRO A 293 -7.84 16.09 -20.00
CA PRO A 293 -7.68 16.81 -18.74
C PRO A 293 -9.03 17.02 -18.05
N GLY A 294 -9.09 16.81 -16.74
CA GLY A 294 -10.30 16.95 -15.94
C GLY A 294 -11.35 15.83 -16.09
N ASN A 295 -11.11 14.82 -16.93
CA ASN A 295 -12.01 13.69 -17.12
C ASN A 295 -11.60 12.44 -16.31
N TYR A 296 -10.50 12.50 -15.57
CA TYR A 296 -10.08 11.45 -14.66
C TYR A 296 -9.89 11.97 -13.23
N LEU A 297 -10.18 11.14 -12.26
CA LEU A 297 -9.91 11.36 -10.83
C LEU A 297 -8.65 10.59 -10.47
N LEU A 298 -7.64 11.27 -9.94
CA LEU A 298 -6.40 10.65 -9.48
C LEU A 298 -6.21 10.88 -7.99
N PHE A 299 -5.78 9.86 -7.26
CA PHE A 299 -5.16 10.02 -5.96
C PHE A 299 -3.74 9.43 -5.96
N LEU A 300 -2.83 10.08 -5.23
CA LEU A 300 -1.48 9.58 -4.97
C LEU A 300 -1.27 9.50 -3.46
N THR A 301 -0.77 8.35 -3.01
CA THR A 301 -0.42 8.12 -1.60
C THR A 301 0.80 7.21 -1.47
N ALA A 302 1.17 6.87 -0.25
CA ALA A 302 2.11 5.79 0.06
C ALA A 302 1.42 4.73 0.91
N ASP A 303 1.98 3.53 0.92
CA ASP A 303 1.54 2.42 1.76
C ASP A 303 2.16 2.46 3.16
N HIS A 304 3.31 3.10 3.32
CA HIS A 304 4.03 3.44 4.55
C HIS A 304 5.20 4.37 4.25
N GLY A 305 5.81 4.94 5.31
CA GLY A 305 7.09 5.62 5.24
C GLY A 305 8.25 4.70 5.62
N ALA A 306 9.31 5.26 6.23
CA ALA A 306 10.46 4.51 6.73
C ALA A 306 11.26 5.29 7.77
N ALA A 307 11.89 4.59 8.71
CA ALA A 307 12.84 5.14 9.66
C ALA A 307 14.10 5.68 8.96
N HIS A 308 14.79 6.63 9.57
CA HIS A 308 16.14 6.96 9.15
C HIS A 308 17.11 5.82 9.50
N ASN A 309 18.14 5.65 8.69
CA ASN A 309 19.20 4.68 8.96
C ASN A 309 19.84 4.89 10.34
N ASN A 310 20.09 3.79 11.06
CA ASN A 310 20.63 3.83 12.43
C ASN A 310 21.98 4.53 12.55
N GLN A 311 22.87 4.39 11.57
CA GLN A 311 24.17 5.09 11.57
C GLN A 311 23.98 6.58 11.35
N TYR A 312 23.05 6.96 10.46
CA TYR A 312 22.68 8.37 10.25
C TYR A 312 22.15 8.98 11.55
N MET A 313 21.25 8.29 12.27
CA MET A 313 20.69 8.75 13.55
C MET A 313 21.80 8.94 14.59
N LYS A 314 22.67 7.95 14.77
CA LYS A 314 23.79 8.01 15.71
C LYS A 314 24.78 9.14 15.38
N TYR A 315 25.09 9.36 14.11
CA TYR A 315 25.94 10.46 13.67
C TYR A 315 25.38 11.82 14.08
N HIS A 316 24.05 11.96 14.05
CA HIS A 316 23.35 13.18 14.47
C HIS A 316 22.95 13.19 15.97
N LYS A 317 23.51 12.29 16.78
CA LYS A 317 23.22 12.18 18.23
C LYS A 317 21.74 11.90 18.54
N MET A 318 21.05 11.28 17.61
CA MET A 318 19.67 10.84 17.76
C MET A 318 19.62 9.38 18.21
N ASN A 319 18.55 9.02 18.92
CA ASN A 319 18.31 7.65 19.34
C ASN A 319 18.05 6.74 18.15
N GLY A 320 18.48 5.49 18.24
CA GLY A 320 18.24 4.48 17.20
C GLY A 320 19.11 3.25 17.39
N GLY A 321 18.57 2.12 17.03
CA GLY A 321 19.23 0.84 17.23
C GLY A 321 18.74 -0.25 16.31
N LYS A 322 19.21 -1.46 16.59
CA LYS A 322 18.88 -2.65 15.83
C LYS A 322 17.99 -3.55 16.68
N TRP A 323 16.99 -4.10 16.05
CA TRP A 323 16.19 -5.20 16.50
C TRP A 323 16.58 -6.45 15.70
N LEU A 324 16.76 -7.59 16.32
CA LEU A 324 17.07 -8.85 15.66
C LEU A 324 16.11 -9.92 16.16
N SER A 325 15.10 -10.22 15.37
CA SER A 325 14.09 -11.27 15.70
C SER A 325 14.72 -12.59 16.05
N LYS A 326 15.83 -12.97 15.39
CA LYS A 326 16.54 -14.20 15.66
C LYS A 326 17.09 -14.27 17.09
N ASP A 327 17.79 -13.23 17.52
CA ASP A 327 18.42 -13.20 18.85
C ASP A 327 17.35 -13.16 19.94
N ILE A 328 16.34 -12.34 19.77
CA ILE A 328 15.20 -12.24 20.70
C ILE A 328 14.45 -13.57 20.80
N ARG A 329 14.28 -14.29 19.68
CA ARG A 329 13.67 -15.62 19.69
C ARG A 329 14.49 -16.61 20.48
N GLU A 330 15.79 -16.70 20.25
CA GLU A 330 16.70 -17.61 20.93
C GLU A 330 16.71 -17.36 22.45
N GLU A 331 16.75 -16.10 22.87
CA GLU A 331 16.70 -15.69 24.28
C GLU A 331 15.35 -16.00 24.93
N ALA A 332 14.23 -15.72 24.26
CA ALA A 332 12.89 -16.01 24.76
C ALA A 332 12.65 -17.54 24.89
N GLU A 333 13.07 -18.33 23.88
CA GLU A 333 13.01 -19.79 23.93
C GLU A 333 13.83 -20.35 25.11
N ALA A 334 15.06 -19.85 25.32
CA ALA A 334 15.90 -20.26 26.44
C ALA A 334 15.25 -19.90 27.79
N HIS A 335 14.58 -18.75 27.86
CA HIS A 335 13.84 -18.34 29.06
C HIS A 335 12.68 -19.31 29.36
N VAL A 336 11.84 -19.60 28.35
CA VAL A 336 10.71 -20.54 28.53
C VAL A 336 11.19 -21.95 28.88
N ALA A 337 12.28 -22.41 28.28
CA ALA A 337 12.88 -23.71 28.64
C ALA A 337 13.29 -23.77 30.11
N ARG A 338 13.88 -22.68 30.62
CA ARG A 338 14.32 -22.61 32.04
C ARG A 338 13.15 -22.51 33.02
N GLU A 339 12.14 -21.70 32.72
CA GLU A 339 11.04 -21.40 33.64
C GLU A 339 9.91 -22.46 33.60
N LEU A 340 9.65 -23.01 32.42
CA LEU A 340 8.51 -23.92 32.20
C LEU A 340 8.94 -25.34 31.78
N GLY A 341 10.23 -25.58 31.61
CA GLY A 341 10.75 -26.91 31.25
C GLY A 341 10.48 -27.26 29.77
N ALA A 342 10.30 -26.30 28.89
CA ALA A 342 10.12 -26.57 27.46
C ALA A 342 11.37 -27.27 26.89
N THR A 343 11.15 -28.34 26.13
CA THR A 343 12.20 -29.15 25.50
C THR A 343 12.23 -29.02 23.98
N LYS A 344 11.20 -28.41 23.41
CA LYS A 344 11.05 -28.12 21.99
C LYS A 344 10.67 -26.63 21.82
N PRO A 345 10.98 -26.04 20.66
CA PRO A 345 10.59 -24.63 20.38
C PRO A 345 9.10 -24.38 20.56
N VAL A 346 8.77 -23.27 21.23
CA VAL A 346 7.40 -22.81 21.51
C VAL A 346 7.01 -21.59 20.65
N ILE A 347 8.01 -20.89 20.04
CA ILE A 347 7.79 -19.77 19.11
C ILE A 347 7.88 -20.32 17.69
N GLY A 348 6.78 -20.27 16.95
CA GLY A 348 6.71 -20.66 15.55
C GLY A 348 7.40 -19.66 14.63
N ASP A 349 7.09 -18.38 14.77
CA ASP A 349 7.70 -17.32 13.96
C ASP A 349 7.65 -15.96 14.68
N ILE A 350 8.48 -15.01 14.20
CA ILE A 350 8.37 -13.59 14.55
C ILE A 350 8.33 -12.81 13.22
N MET A 351 7.26 -12.10 12.99
CA MET A 351 7.05 -11.30 11.77
C MET A 351 6.50 -9.93 12.13
N ASP A 352 7.11 -8.87 11.65
CA ASP A 352 6.69 -7.49 11.88
C ASP A 352 6.43 -7.21 13.37
N TYR A 353 7.37 -7.62 14.24
CA TYR A 353 7.32 -7.51 15.72
C TYR A 353 6.18 -8.26 16.41
N ARG A 354 5.54 -9.22 15.71
CA ARG A 354 4.50 -10.10 16.25
C ARG A 354 5.01 -11.51 16.39
N PHE A 355 4.77 -12.11 17.54
CA PHE A 355 5.16 -13.48 17.85
C PHE A 355 3.99 -14.41 17.54
N PHE A 356 4.26 -15.44 16.78
CA PHE A 356 3.34 -16.52 16.47
C PHE A 356 3.80 -17.74 17.24
N LEU A 357 3.02 -18.17 18.24
CA LEU A 357 3.35 -19.32 19.04
C LEU A 357 3.14 -20.63 18.27
N ASN A 358 3.96 -21.62 18.56
CA ASN A 358 3.77 -22.98 18.06
C ASN A 358 2.82 -23.75 19.00
N HIS A 359 1.52 -23.48 18.87
CA HIS A 359 0.49 -24.09 19.70
C HIS A 359 0.50 -25.62 19.69
N GLN A 360 0.86 -26.26 18.56
CA GLN A 360 1.01 -27.71 18.47
C GLN A 360 2.17 -28.18 19.34
N SER A 361 3.34 -27.59 19.21
CA SER A 361 4.53 -27.95 20.02
C SER A 361 4.28 -27.71 21.50
N ILE A 362 3.58 -26.63 21.87
CA ILE A 362 3.22 -26.32 23.26
C ILE A 362 2.31 -27.43 23.83
N ALA A 363 1.29 -27.84 23.08
CA ALA A 363 0.36 -28.89 23.48
C ALA A 363 1.04 -30.28 23.60
N GLU A 364 1.91 -30.63 22.63
CA GLU A 364 2.68 -31.91 22.65
C GLU A 364 3.59 -32.02 23.86
N GLN A 365 4.04 -30.90 24.43
CA GLN A 365 4.88 -30.84 25.62
C GLN A 365 4.04 -30.79 26.93
N GLY A 366 2.71 -30.79 26.84
CA GLY A 366 1.83 -30.66 28.00
C GLY A 366 1.84 -29.29 28.67
N LEU A 367 2.37 -28.27 27.98
CA LEU A 367 2.40 -26.89 28.46
C LEU A 367 1.06 -26.20 28.16
N LYS A 368 0.75 -25.19 28.97
CA LYS A 368 -0.43 -24.34 28.74
C LYS A 368 -0.02 -23.11 27.91
N ALA A 369 -0.67 -22.86 26.78
CA ALA A 369 -0.37 -21.76 25.89
C ALA A 369 -0.35 -20.38 26.60
N GLU A 370 -1.33 -20.11 27.48
CA GLU A 370 -1.39 -18.88 28.27
C GLU A 370 -0.15 -18.71 29.17
N LYS A 371 0.31 -19.78 29.83
CA LYS A 371 1.53 -19.68 30.66
C LYS A 371 2.79 -19.46 29.84
N VAL A 372 2.87 -20.05 28.65
CA VAL A 372 3.97 -19.81 27.71
C VAL A 372 3.94 -18.36 27.23
N LYS A 373 2.76 -17.85 26.84
CA LYS A 373 2.55 -16.47 26.42
C LYS A 373 2.96 -15.48 27.50
N ASP A 374 2.47 -15.66 28.74
CA ASP A 374 2.81 -14.82 29.89
C ASP A 374 4.33 -14.85 30.18
N CYS A 375 4.94 -16.00 30.11
CA CYS A 375 6.38 -16.18 30.34
C CYS A 375 7.18 -15.37 29.32
N ILE A 376 6.83 -15.44 28.04
CA ILE A 376 7.48 -14.69 26.96
C ILE A 376 7.23 -13.18 27.14
N ILE A 377 6.00 -12.75 27.41
CA ILE A 377 5.66 -11.34 27.61
C ILE A 377 6.47 -10.75 28.77
N ASN A 378 6.53 -11.43 29.91
CA ASN A 378 7.25 -10.97 31.08
C ASN A 378 8.76 -10.88 30.82
N TYR A 379 9.32 -11.82 30.08
CA TYR A 379 10.72 -11.78 29.65
C TYR A 379 10.97 -10.58 28.72
N LEU A 380 10.18 -10.41 27.68
CA LEU A 380 10.35 -9.35 26.68
C LEU A 380 10.21 -7.94 27.30
N ARG A 381 9.38 -7.78 28.33
CA ARG A 381 9.25 -6.53 29.08
C ARG A 381 10.55 -6.10 29.80
N THR A 382 11.48 -7.03 30.00
CA THR A 382 12.81 -6.72 30.56
C THR A 382 13.82 -6.33 29.46
N SER A 383 13.49 -6.50 28.20
CA SER A 383 14.39 -6.14 27.09
C SER A 383 14.54 -4.63 26.99
N PRO A 384 15.77 -4.08 26.94
CA PRO A 384 16.01 -2.66 26.91
C PRO A 384 15.51 -1.95 25.63
N ASN A 385 15.19 -2.72 24.59
CA ASN A 385 14.76 -2.20 23.29
C ASN A 385 13.26 -2.40 23.04
N ALA A 386 12.51 -2.92 24.01
CA ALA A 386 11.06 -3.11 23.95
C ALA A 386 10.38 -1.97 24.72
N MET A 387 9.68 -1.09 24.01
CA MET A 387 8.88 -0.04 24.64
C MET A 387 7.64 -0.63 25.31
N PHE A 388 6.90 -1.48 24.60
CA PHE A 388 5.73 -2.17 25.10
C PHE A 388 5.69 -3.61 24.59
N VAL A 389 5.18 -4.51 25.43
CA VAL A 389 4.87 -5.90 25.06
C VAL A 389 3.51 -6.25 25.63
N ALA A 390 2.63 -6.77 24.79
CA ALA A 390 1.27 -7.11 25.17
C ALA A 390 0.83 -8.45 24.55
N ASP A 391 -0.11 -9.10 25.23
CA ASP A 391 -0.97 -10.09 24.63
C ASP A 391 -1.76 -9.41 23.51
N PHE A 392 -1.67 -9.94 22.28
CA PHE A 392 -2.28 -9.28 21.15
C PHE A 392 -3.79 -9.50 21.11
N GLU A 393 -4.27 -10.61 21.64
CA GLU A 393 -5.71 -10.87 21.78
C GLU A 393 -6.37 -9.91 22.78
N GLU A 394 -5.66 -9.57 23.86
CA GLU A 394 -6.13 -8.68 24.93
C GLU A 394 -5.62 -7.22 24.76
N ILE A 395 -5.24 -6.83 23.55
CA ILE A 395 -4.62 -5.51 23.30
C ILE A 395 -5.49 -4.33 23.73
N SER A 396 -6.81 -4.47 23.71
CA SER A 396 -7.75 -3.43 24.16
C SER A 396 -7.61 -3.06 25.63
N GLU A 397 -7.13 -3.98 26.47
CA GLU A 397 -6.94 -3.80 27.91
C GLU A 397 -5.50 -3.48 28.29
N ALA A 398 -4.58 -3.46 27.32
CA ALA A 398 -3.18 -3.22 27.58
C ALA A 398 -2.89 -1.78 28.05
N SER A 399 -2.04 -1.64 29.07
CA SER A 399 -1.55 -0.35 29.56
C SER A 399 -0.53 0.27 28.60
N ILE A 400 -1.01 0.68 27.43
CA ILE A 400 -0.25 1.31 26.35
C ILE A 400 -0.93 2.64 26.01
N PRO A 401 -0.19 3.68 25.61
CA PRO A 401 -0.80 4.94 25.18
C PRO A 401 -1.91 4.73 24.14
N PRO A 402 -3.07 5.43 24.27
CA PRO A 402 -4.23 5.22 23.41
C PRO A 402 -3.89 5.22 21.92
N LEU A 403 -3.07 6.18 21.44
CA LEU A 403 -2.66 6.26 20.04
C LEU A 403 -2.06 4.94 19.51
N ILE A 404 -1.21 4.30 20.30
CA ILE A 404 -0.53 3.06 19.90
C ILE A 404 -1.50 1.87 20.04
N ARG A 405 -2.27 1.83 21.14
CA ARG A 405 -3.24 0.78 21.41
C ARG A 405 -4.33 0.72 20.33
N ASP A 406 -4.88 1.87 19.95
CA ASP A 406 -5.94 1.94 18.95
C ASP A 406 -5.44 1.46 17.57
N ARG A 407 -4.22 1.84 17.20
CA ARG A 407 -3.55 1.30 15.98
C ARG A 407 -3.33 -0.21 16.05
N ALA A 408 -2.96 -0.72 17.23
CA ALA A 408 -2.77 -2.15 17.42
C ALA A 408 -4.10 -2.92 17.34
N ILE A 409 -5.18 -2.40 17.92
CA ILE A 409 -6.54 -2.95 17.80
C ILE A 409 -6.95 -3.04 16.32
N MET A 410 -6.75 -1.97 15.56
CA MET A 410 -7.06 -1.93 14.13
C MET A 410 -6.18 -2.88 13.31
N GLY A 411 -5.01 -3.27 13.83
CA GLY A 411 -4.10 -4.24 13.22
C GLY A 411 -4.40 -5.69 13.56
N TYR A 412 -5.22 -5.96 14.57
CA TYR A 412 -5.44 -7.30 15.09
C TYR A 412 -6.58 -8.05 14.39
N HIS A 413 -6.25 -9.19 13.79
CA HIS A 413 -7.24 -10.15 13.29
C HIS A 413 -7.07 -11.48 14.04
N PRO A 414 -8.13 -12.01 14.70
CA PRO A 414 -8.04 -13.13 15.67
C PRO A 414 -7.38 -14.40 15.14
N ARG A 415 -7.42 -14.64 13.83
CA ARG A 415 -6.88 -15.87 13.21
C ARG A 415 -5.60 -15.67 12.42
N ARG A 416 -5.06 -14.41 12.34
CA ARG A 416 -3.97 -14.10 11.40
C ARG A 416 -2.84 -13.27 11.98
N SER A 417 -3.05 -12.60 13.12
CA SER A 417 -2.12 -11.57 13.60
C SER A 417 -1.05 -12.05 14.57
N GLY A 418 -1.10 -13.31 15.04
CA GLY A 418 -0.18 -13.83 16.05
C GLY A 418 -0.68 -13.59 17.48
N ASP A 419 0.13 -13.98 18.46
CA ASP A 419 -0.27 -14.09 19.87
C ASP A 419 0.26 -12.95 20.73
N ILE A 420 1.48 -12.44 20.45
CA ILE A 420 2.11 -11.37 21.22
C ILE A 420 2.53 -10.25 20.28
N LEU A 421 2.23 -9.02 20.67
CA LEU A 421 2.73 -7.82 20.00
C LEU A 421 3.86 -7.20 20.84
N LEU A 422 4.99 -6.94 20.18
CA LEU A 422 6.07 -6.14 20.71
C LEU A 422 6.13 -4.82 19.96
N ILE A 423 6.31 -3.73 20.68
CA ILE A 423 6.54 -2.40 20.13
C ILE A 423 7.93 -1.98 20.52
N PRO A 424 8.87 -1.84 19.57
CA PRO A 424 10.23 -1.44 19.86
C PRO A 424 10.32 0.04 20.23
N GLU A 425 11.43 0.41 20.85
CA GLU A 425 11.79 1.82 21.06
C GLU A 425 11.90 2.57 19.74
N SER A 426 11.51 3.84 19.73
CA SER A 426 11.56 4.68 18.53
C SER A 426 12.95 4.70 17.90
N GLY A 427 13.01 4.41 16.58
CA GLY A 427 14.25 4.30 15.82
C GLY A 427 14.96 2.97 15.97
N TYR A 428 14.37 1.99 16.67
CA TYR A 428 14.81 0.59 16.69
C TYR A 428 13.96 -0.21 15.73
N TYR A 429 14.59 -0.88 14.77
CA TYR A 429 13.88 -1.67 13.77
C TYR A 429 14.67 -2.92 13.38
N GLU A 430 13.98 -3.88 12.75
CA GLU A 430 14.57 -5.13 12.29
C GLU A 430 15.77 -4.87 11.38
N PHE A 431 16.95 -5.33 11.80
CA PHE A 431 18.19 -5.14 11.07
C PHE A 431 19.07 -6.38 11.20
N GLY A 432 18.85 -7.32 10.27
CA GLY A 432 19.56 -8.59 10.24
C GLY A 432 20.84 -8.57 9.38
N PRO A 433 21.55 -9.70 9.31
CA PRO A 433 22.71 -9.88 8.45
C PRO A 433 22.43 -9.65 6.96
N TRP A 434 21.14 -9.75 6.57
CA TRP A 434 20.65 -9.47 5.21
C TRP A 434 20.43 -7.98 4.93
N SER A 435 20.40 -7.15 5.96
CA SER A 435 20.13 -5.71 5.81
C SER A 435 21.37 -4.98 5.32
N SER A 436 21.18 -4.04 4.39
CA SER A 436 22.28 -3.17 3.96
C SER A 436 22.72 -2.25 5.10
N PRO A 437 24.02 -2.03 5.34
CA PRO A 437 24.50 -1.13 6.38
C PRO A 437 23.97 0.30 6.27
N THR A 438 23.66 0.74 5.04
CA THR A 438 23.11 2.07 4.74
C THR A 438 21.59 2.09 4.62
N GLY A 439 20.96 0.92 4.62
CA GLY A 439 19.53 0.74 4.40
C GLY A 439 18.65 1.14 5.58
N THR A 440 17.38 1.07 5.34
CA THR A 440 16.32 1.30 6.34
C THR A 440 15.22 0.24 6.22
N THR A 441 14.27 0.29 7.13
CA THR A 441 13.03 -0.46 7.06
C THR A 441 11.89 0.30 7.77
N HIS A 442 10.76 -0.34 7.90
CA HIS A 442 9.48 0.18 8.37
C HIS A 442 8.73 -0.93 9.13
N GLY A 443 7.51 -0.69 9.56
CA GLY A 443 6.65 -1.66 10.24
C GLY A 443 6.13 -1.17 11.58
N GLU A 444 6.49 0.05 11.97
CA GLU A 444 6.23 0.62 13.28
C GLU A 444 5.10 1.65 13.26
N TRP A 445 4.71 2.10 14.47
CA TRP A 445 3.66 3.10 14.67
C TRP A 445 4.14 4.55 14.48
N ASN A 446 5.44 4.76 14.49
CA ASN A 446 6.07 6.08 14.53
C ASN A 446 5.69 6.95 13.31
N PRO A 447 5.66 8.28 13.45
CA PRO A 447 5.34 9.18 12.34
C PRO A 447 6.20 9.00 11.10
N TYR A 448 7.47 8.56 11.24
CA TYR A 448 8.32 8.32 10.09
C TYR A 448 7.85 7.15 9.21
N ASP A 449 7.08 6.20 9.76
CA ASP A 449 6.43 5.12 9.03
C ASP A 449 4.96 5.45 8.69
N ALA A 450 4.27 6.15 9.60
CA ALA A 450 2.83 6.33 9.54
C ALA A 450 2.39 7.62 8.84
N HIS A 451 3.22 8.67 8.77
CA HIS A 451 2.87 9.92 8.08
C HIS A 451 3.26 9.84 6.60
N ILE A 452 2.27 9.75 5.76
CA ILE A 452 2.37 9.49 4.33
C ILE A 452 1.80 10.65 3.50
N PRO A 453 2.24 10.85 2.25
CA PRO A 453 1.60 11.80 1.34
C PRO A 453 0.19 11.34 0.96
N LEU A 454 -0.71 12.30 0.76
CA LEU A 454 -2.00 12.05 0.12
C LEU A 454 -2.38 13.27 -0.72
N LEU A 455 -2.44 13.07 -2.03
CA LEU A 455 -2.79 14.09 -3.02
C LEU A 455 -3.98 13.60 -3.83
N PHE A 456 -4.96 14.47 -4.06
CA PHE A 456 -6.04 14.26 -5.03
C PHE A 456 -5.90 15.22 -6.18
N TYR A 457 -6.27 14.79 -7.41
CA TYR A 457 -6.13 15.61 -8.61
C TYR A 457 -7.18 15.25 -9.66
N GLY A 458 -7.59 16.25 -10.43
CA GLY A 458 -8.38 16.09 -11.64
C GLY A 458 -9.88 16.30 -11.42
N TRP A 459 -10.70 15.36 -11.88
CA TRP A 459 -12.16 15.53 -11.96
C TRP A 459 -12.79 15.91 -10.62
N LYS A 460 -13.44 17.08 -10.58
CA LYS A 460 -14.12 17.69 -9.41
C LYS A 460 -13.25 17.87 -8.15
N VAL A 461 -11.94 17.69 -8.25
CA VAL A 461 -11.04 17.95 -7.12
C VAL A 461 -10.78 19.45 -7.03
N PRO A 462 -11.08 20.12 -5.91
CA PRO A 462 -10.73 21.51 -5.73
C PRO A 462 -9.21 21.66 -5.61
N GLN A 463 -8.68 22.81 -6.00
CA GLN A 463 -7.30 23.18 -5.67
C GLN A 463 -7.23 23.64 -4.21
N GLY A 464 -6.26 23.11 -3.44
CA GLY A 464 -6.08 23.51 -2.05
C GLY A 464 -5.33 22.49 -1.19
N ALA A 465 -5.41 22.68 0.11
CA ALA A 465 -4.83 21.77 1.08
C ALA A 465 -5.63 21.76 2.39
N THR A 466 -5.46 20.69 3.17
CA THR A 466 -5.94 20.62 4.55
C THR A 466 -4.85 20.05 5.46
N SER A 467 -4.72 20.64 6.67
CA SER A 467 -3.87 20.10 7.74
C SER A 467 -4.67 19.27 8.76
N ARG A 468 -5.98 19.08 8.52
CA ARG A 468 -6.79 18.19 9.33
C ARG A 468 -6.24 16.77 9.24
N GLU A 469 -6.18 16.08 10.36
CA GLU A 469 -5.82 14.67 10.37
C GLU A 469 -6.82 13.86 9.53
N VAL A 470 -6.29 13.13 8.58
CA VAL A 470 -7.00 12.14 7.76
C VAL A 470 -6.20 10.85 7.75
N HIS A 471 -6.83 9.76 7.36
CA HIS A 471 -6.20 8.44 7.39
C HIS A 471 -6.13 7.80 6.00
N ILE A 472 -5.21 6.88 5.81
CA ILE A 472 -5.12 6.07 4.59
C ILE A 472 -6.45 5.38 4.27
N THR A 473 -7.22 5.01 5.30
CA THR A 473 -8.55 4.41 5.20
C THR A 473 -9.61 5.36 4.65
N ASP A 474 -9.37 6.67 4.65
CA ASP A 474 -10.31 7.69 4.17
C ASP A 474 -10.30 7.85 2.64
N ILE A 475 -9.31 7.26 1.97
CA ILE A 475 -9.17 7.33 0.51
C ILE A 475 -10.35 6.65 -0.17
N ALA A 476 -10.65 5.41 0.19
CA ALA A 476 -11.71 4.64 -0.46
C ALA A 476 -13.10 5.26 -0.31
N PRO A 477 -13.57 5.65 0.89
CA PRO A 477 -14.86 6.30 1.04
C PRO A 477 -14.92 7.67 0.33
N THR A 478 -13.82 8.42 0.26
CA THR A 478 -13.74 9.69 -0.50
C THR A 478 -13.97 9.44 -1.99
N VAL A 479 -13.26 8.49 -2.58
CA VAL A 479 -13.43 8.13 -4.00
C VAL A 479 -14.84 7.60 -4.26
N CYS A 480 -15.35 6.71 -3.42
CA CYS A 480 -16.70 6.15 -3.57
C CYS A 480 -17.78 7.24 -3.47
N GLN A 481 -17.63 8.21 -2.55
CA GLN A 481 -18.55 9.33 -2.43
C GLN A 481 -18.55 10.23 -3.67
N LEU A 482 -17.38 10.58 -4.18
CA LEU A 482 -17.24 11.34 -5.44
C LEU A 482 -17.89 10.61 -6.62
N LEU A 483 -17.78 9.30 -6.68
CA LEU A 483 -18.36 8.46 -7.72
C LEU A 483 -19.86 8.16 -7.52
N HIS A 484 -20.43 8.50 -6.36
CA HIS A 484 -21.77 8.09 -5.96
C HIS A 484 -21.99 6.58 -6.09
N ILE A 485 -21.05 5.80 -5.56
CA ILE A 485 -21.13 4.33 -5.47
C ILE A 485 -21.05 3.86 -4.03
N GLN A 486 -21.46 2.62 -3.78
CA GLN A 486 -21.35 1.98 -2.46
C GLN A 486 -19.87 1.93 -2.04
N GLN A 487 -19.61 2.19 -0.75
CA GLN A 487 -18.29 1.98 -0.15
C GLN A 487 -17.96 0.48 -0.07
N PRO A 488 -16.66 0.11 -0.02
CA PRO A 488 -16.26 -1.28 0.23
C PRO A 488 -16.89 -1.85 1.51
N ASN A 489 -17.21 -3.14 1.50
CA ASN A 489 -18.02 -3.79 2.55
C ASN A 489 -17.39 -3.82 3.95
N ALA A 490 -16.10 -3.58 4.07
CA ALA A 490 -15.37 -3.51 5.34
C ALA A 490 -14.79 -2.11 5.60
N CYS A 491 -15.28 -1.09 4.89
CA CYS A 491 -14.79 0.28 5.02
C CYS A 491 -15.11 0.84 6.43
N VAL A 492 -14.09 1.41 7.08
CA VAL A 492 -14.17 2.10 8.36
C VAL A 492 -13.71 3.55 8.28
N GLY A 493 -13.14 3.95 7.15
CA GLY A 493 -12.71 5.33 6.91
C GLY A 493 -13.88 6.27 6.67
N GLU A 494 -13.59 7.56 6.78
CA GLU A 494 -14.54 8.64 6.55
C GLU A 494 -14.16 9.44 5.29
N ALA A 495 -15.14 9.85 4.51
CA ALA A 495 -14.86 10.65 3.32
C ALA A 495 -14.32 12.03 3.70
N ILE A 496 -13.30 12.48 2.98
CA ILE A 496 -12.64 13.77 3.17
C ILE A 496 -13.57 14.87 2.63
N THR A 497 -14.25 15.54 3.54
CA THR A 497 -15.34 16.47 3.23
C THR A 497 -14.90 17.71 2.47
N GLU A 498 -13.63 18.11 2.57
CA GLU A 498 -13.04 19.22 1.84
C GLU A 498 -12.94 18.95 0.32
N ILE A 499 -12.97 17.66 -0.05
CA ILE A 499 -12.89 17.21 -1.45
C ILE A 499 -14.27 16.83 -2.00
N THR A 500 -15.16 16.36 -1.14
CA THR A 500 -16.46 15.78 -1.56
C THR A 500 -17.65 16.74 -1.47
N LYS A 501 -17.44 18.00 -1.06
CA LYS A 501 -18.47 19.07 -0.97
C LYS A 501 -18.80 19.69 -2.29
#